data_48d7764a8201ba7c6d66d6ae496c86bb
#
_entry.id   48d7764a8201ba7c6d66d6ae496c86bb
#
_cell.length_a   1.000
_cell.length_b   1.000
_cell.length_c   1.000
_cell.angle_alpha   90.00
_cell.angle_beta   90.00
_cell.angle_gamma   90.00
#
_symmetry.space_group_name_H-M   'P 1'
#
loop_
_entity.id
_entity.type
_entity.pdbx_description
1 polymer ?
#
loop_
_entity_poly.entity_id
_entity_poly.type
_entity_poly.pdbx_seq_one_letter_code
_entity_poly.pdbx_strand_id
1 'polypeptide(L)'
;MTNTVLEARDLHTYYGGAHILADLSFVLNDGEVVVLLGRNGAGKTTTLKSVMGLVPMRAGRVMLEGADITGREPHVIARAGMGYVPEDRRIFGDLTVMENLEVGRQPERAGTPAWTPERLFGMFPNLAEMRTRPAGRMSGGEQQMLTVARTLMGNPKVLLLDEPSEGLAPVIVDQMAATIQALKAEGLSILLSEQNLHFATAVSDRAHIVEKGRIRYEGGMDALAADAEVRNTYLTV
;
A
#
# COMPACT_ATOMS: atom_id res chain seq x y z
N MET A 1 4.05 20.36 -13.58
CA MET A 1 3.05 19.35 -14.01
C MET A 1 3.30 18.13 -13.12
N THR A 2 2.31 17.71 -12.35
CA THR A 2 2.42 16.49 -11.53
C THR A 2 2.45 15.28 -12.47
N ASN A 3 3.49 14.45 -12.34
CA ASN A 3 3.64 13.25 -13.16
C ASN A 3 2.83 12.11 -12.54
N THR A 4 1.85 11.56 -13.27
CA THR A 4 1.04 10.44 -12.80
C THR A 4 1.85 9.15 -12.90
N VAL A 5 2.03 8.44 -11.77
CA VAL A 5 2.75 7.17 -11.71
C VAL A 5 1.82 5.97 -11.78
N LEU A 6 0.65 6.05 -11.15
CA LEU A 6 -0.38 5.01 -11.20
C LEU A 6 -1.74 5.62 -11.48
N GLU A 7 -2.46 5.06 -12.44
CA GLU A 7 -3.83 5.46 -12.76
C GLU A 7 -4.73 4.23 -12.87
N ALA A 8 -5.88 4.30 -12.25
CA ALA A 8 -6.95 3.33 -12.38
C ALA A 8 -8.20 4.03 -12.91
N ARG A 9 -8.83 3.48 -13.94
CA ARG A 9 -10.03 4.04 -14.57
C ARG A 9 -11.14 3.00 -14.64
N ASP A 10 -12.32 3.37 -14.15
CA ASP A 10 -13.58 2.66 -14.27
C ASP A 10 -13.48 1.18 -13.88
N LEU A 11 -12.83 0.92 -12.72
CA LEU A 11 -12.65 -0.44 -12.24
C LEU A 11 -13.99 -1.09 -11.89
N HIS A 12 -14.24 -2.25 -12.48
CA HIS A 12 -15.35 -3.14 -12.14
C HIS A 12 -14.83 -4.51 -11.73
N THR A 13 -15.00 -4.85 -10.46
CA THR A 13 -14.52 -6.12 -9.89
C THR A 13 -15.65 -6.84 -9.19
N TYR A 14 -15.68 -8.17 -9.36
CA TYR A 14 -16.73 -9.04 -8.82
C TYR A 14 -16.12 -10.22 -8.05
N TYR A 15 -16.78 -10.62 -6.97
CA TYR A 15 -16.61 -11.94 -6.36
C TYR A 15 -17.86 -12.77 -6.61
N GLY A 16 -17.78 -13.75 -7.53
CA GLY A 16 -18.94 -14.47 -8.01
C GLY A 16 -19.96 -13.53 -8.63
N GLY A 17 -21.16 -13.46 -8.04
CA GLY A 17 -22.23 -12.52 -8.46
C GLY A 17 -22.19 -11.15 -7.80
N ALA A 18 -21.37 -10.97 -6.76
CA ALA A 18 -21.32 -9.71 -6.00
C ALA A 18 -20.44 -8.68 -6.70
N HIS A 19 -21.00 -7.52 -7.07
CA HIS A 19 -20.30 -6.39 -7.67
C HIS A 19 -19.66 -5.57 -6.54
N ILE A 20 -18.34 -5.68 -6.40
CA ILE A 20 -17.61 -5.06 -5.29
C ILE A 20 -17.05 -3.68 -5.66
N LEU A 21 -16.46 -3.55 -6.86
CA LEU A 21 -16.04 -2.24 -7.38
C LEU A 21 -16.91 -1.87 -8.56
N ALA A 22 -17.43 -0.63 -8.55
CA ALA A 22 -18.37 -0.13 -9.54
C ALA A 22 -17.96 1.29 -9.97
N ASP A 23 -17.35 1.43 -11.14
CA ASP A 23 -16.83 2.69 -11.69
C ASP A 23 -15.78 3.37 -10.78
N LEU A 24 -14.91 2.58 -10.12
CA LEU A 24 -13.91 3.15 -9.22
C LEU A 24 -12.70 3.65 -10.03
N SER A 25 -12.39 4.93 -9.91
CA SER A 25 -11.27 5.58 -10.61
C SER A 25 -10.43 6.42 -9.65
N PHE A 26 -9.11 6.38 -9.77
CA PHE A 26 -8.19 7.22 -8.99
C PHE A 26 -6.87 7.45 -9.74
N VAL A 27 -6.13 8.44 -9.27
CA VAL A 27 -4.79 8.77 -9.74
C VAL A 27 -3.85 8.91 -8.55
N LEU A 28 -2.63 8.36 -8.68
CA LEU A 28 -1.51 8.57 -7.77
C LEU A 28 -0.39 9.24 -8.55
N ASN A 29 0.10 10.35 -8.04
CA ASN A 29 1.21 11.08 -8.64
C ASN A 29 2.56 10.60 -8.07
N ASP A 30 3.63 10.93 -8.77
CA ASP A 30 4.99 10.60 -8.37
C ASP A 30 5.35 11.26 -7.03
N GLY A 31 5.87 10.47 -6.09
CA GLY A 31 6.22 10.91 -4.73
C GLY A 31 5.03 11.26 -3.83
N GLU A 32 3.80 10.96 -4.23
CA GLU A 32 2.58 11.23 -3.47
C GLU A 32 2.19 10.04 -2.58
N VAL A 33 1.61 10.32 -1.42
CA VAL A 33 0.93 9.33 -0.58
C VAL A 33 -0.57 9.58 -0.64
N VAL A 34 -1.31 8.64 -1.22
CA VAL A 34 -2.78 8.66 -1.33
C VAL A 34 -3.37 7.57 -0.45
N VAL A 35 -4.41 7.90 0.31
CA VAL A 35 -5.15 6.93 1.12
C VAL A 35 -6.54 6.65 0.56
N LEU A 36 -6.90 5.37 0.48
CA LEU A 36 -8.26 4.90 0.31
C LEU A 36 -8.89 4.74 1.70
N LEU A 37 -9.69 5.69 2.14
CA LEU A 37 -10.43 5.65 3.39
C LEU A 37 -11.80 5.00 3.20
N GLY A 38 -12.28 4.33 4.22
CA GLY A 38 -13.62 3.75 4.22
C GLY A 38 -13.79 2.62 5.21
N ARG A 39 -15.04 2.26 5.46
CA ARG A 39 -15.41 1.18 6.39
C ARG A 39 -14.99 -0.20 5.87
N ASN A 40 -15.01 -1.20 6.74
CA ASN A 40 -14.82 -2.59 6.33
C ASN A 40 -15.86 -2.99 5.27
N GLY A 41 -15.42 -3.70 4.24
CA GLY A 41 -16.26 -4.08 3.10
C GLY A 41 -16.55 -2.95 2.10
N ALA A 42 -15.98 -1.75 2.24
CA ALA A 42 -16.17 -0.66 1.28
C ALA A 42 -15.57 -0.93 -0.12
N GLY A 43 -14.59 -1.85 -0.22
CA GLY A 43 -13.90 -2.20 -1.46
C GLY A 43 -12.41 -1.81 -1.51
N LYS A 44 -11.83 -1.28 -0.42
CA LYS A 44 -10.43 -0.82 -0.35
C LYS A 44 -9.43 -1.91 -0.74
N THR A 45 -9.39 -3.01 0.01
CA THR A 45 -8.54 -4.19 -0.26
C THR A 45 -8.77 -4.76 -1.67
N THR A 46 -10.05 -4.79 -2.11
CA THR A 46 -10.38 -5.25 -3.47
C THR A 46 -9.78 -4.33 -4.52
N THR A 47 -9.75 -3.02 -4.29
CA THR A 47 -9.10 -2.05 -5.19
C THR A 47 -7.61 -2.36 -5.31
N LEU A 48 -6.87 -2.48 -4.20
CA LEU A 48 -5.45 -2.81 -4.22
C LEU A 48 -5.19 -4.15 -4.91
N LYS A 49 -5.97 -5.18 -4.58
CA LYS A 49 -5.85 -6.52 -5.21
C LYS A 49 -6.16 -6.52 -6.69
N SER A 50 -7.15 -5.73 -7.15
CA SER A 50 -7.49 -5.59 -8.57
C SER A 50 -6.35 -4.92 -9.34
N VAL A 51 -5.79 -3.84 -8.81
CA VAL A 51 -4.66 -3.11 -9.38
C VAL A 51 -3.42 -4.01 -9.47
N MET A 52 -3.18 -4.84 -8.44
CA MET A 52 -2.05 -5.79 -8.41
C MET A 52 -2.27 -7.05 -9.27
N GLY A 53 -3.44 -7.20 -9.92
CA GLY A 53 -3.76 -8.38 -10.72
C GLY A 53 -4.07 -9.65 -9.90
N LEU A 54 -4.24 -9.51 -8.58
CA LEU A 54 -4.58 -10.62 -7.66
C LEU A 54 -6.06 -11.02 -7.74
N VAL A 55 -6.90 -10.10 -8.21
CA VAL A 55 -8.32 -10.33 -8.45
C VAL A 55 -8.65 -9.84 -9.86
N PRO A 56 -9.24 -10.67 -10.72
CA PRO A 56 -9.55 -10.28 -12.08
C PRO A 56 -10.66 -9.20 -12.11
N MET A 57 -10.41 -8.16 -12.89
CA MET A 57 -11.40 -7.13 -13.20
C MET A 57 -12.25 -7.56 -14.40
N ARG A 58 -13.55 -7.22 -14.41
CA ARG A 58 -14.42 -7.39 -15.60
C ARG A 58 -14.29 -6.26 -16.60
N ALA A 59 -14.05 -5.05 -16.11
CA ALA A 59 -13.83 -3.85 -16.93
C ALA A 59 -12.96 -2.86 -16.18
N GLY A 60 -12.48 -1.85 -16.89
CA GLY A 60 -11.58 -0.82 -16.40
C GLY A 60 -10.18 -0.96 -16.95
N ARG A 61 -9.33 -0.03 -16.57
CA ARG A 61 -7.94 0.02 -17.02
C ARG A 61 -7.02 0.44 -15.86
N VAL A 62 -5.81 -0.13 -15.84
CA VAL A 62 -4.76 0.26 -14.90
C VAL A 62 -3.48 0.57 -15.69
N MET A 63 -2.95 1.77 -15.45
CA MET A 63 -1.71 2.26 -16.07
C MET A 63 -0.66 2.49 -15.00
N LEU A 64 0.54 1.96 -15.21
CA LEU A 64 1.73 2.20 -14.37
C LEU A 64 2.77 2.92 -15.24
N GLU A 65 3.16 4.13 -14.87
CA GLU A 65 4.09 4.98 -15.64
C GLU A 65 3.73 5.09 -17.14
N GLY A 66 2.44 5.19 -17.44
CA GLY A 66 1.94 5.24 -18.81
C GLY A 66 1.88 3.90 -19.55
N ALA A 67 2.35 2.81 -18.95
CA ALA A 67 2.24 1.45 -19.49
C ALA A 67 0.95 0.77 -19.03
N ASP A 68 0.22 0.13 -19.94
CA ASP A 68 -1.01 -0.62 -19.61
C ASP A 68 -0.64 -1.97 -18.95
N ILE A 69 -1.03 -2.11 -17.69
CA ILE A 69 -0.84 -3.33 -16.89
C ILE A 69 -2.15 -4.07 -16.62
N THR A 70 -3.25 -3.67 -17.25
CA THR A 70 -4.59 -4.25 -17.07
C THR A 70 -4.59 -5.75 -17.30
N GLY A 71 -5.05 -6.51 -16.31
CA GLY A 71 -5.15 -7.97 -16.41
C GLY A 71 -3.82 -8.73 -16.54
N ARG A 72 -2.69 -8.06 -16.32
CA ARG A 72 -1.38 -8.74 -16.25
C ARG A 72 -1.30 -9.59 -14.99
N GLU A 73 -0.51 -10.64 -15.06
CA GLU A 73 -0.22 -11.50 -13.91
C GLU A 73 0.52 -10.72 -12.78
N PRO A 74 0.25 -10.99 -11.49
CA PRO A 74 0.83 -10.26 -10.37
C PRO A 74 2.37 -10.17 -10.42
N HIS A 75 3.04 -11.25 -10.81
CA HIS A 75 4.50 -11.27 -10.91
C HIS A 75 5.04 -10.35 -12.02
N VAL A 76 4.28 -10.13 -13.10
CA VAL A 76 4.63 -9.19 -14.19
C VAL A 76 4.47 -7.76 -13.66
N ILE A 77 3.38 -7.47 -12.95
CA ILE A 77 3.11 -6.17 -12.33
C ILE A 77 4.18 -5.84 -11.28
N ALA A 78 4.55 -6.81 -10.44
CA ALA A 78 5.63 -6.63 -9.46
C ALA A 78 6.97 -6.30 -10.15
N ARG A 79 7.32 -7.02 -11.22
CA ARG A 79 8.52 -6.75 -12.02
C ARG A 79 8.45 -5.42 -12.77
N ALA A 80 7.27 -4.89 -13.04
CA ALA A 80 7.10 -3.55 -13.61
C ALA A 80 7.34 -2.43 -12.59
N GLY A 81 7.41 -2.75 -11.28
CA GLY A 81 7.75 -1.78 -10.23
C GLY A 81 6.64 -1.51 -9.23
N MET A 82 5.67 -2.40 -9.10
CA MET A 82 4.63 -2.28 -8.07
C MET A 82 4.89 -3.26 -6.93
N GLY A 83 4.99 -2.76 -5.68
CA GLY A 83 5.07 -3.57 -4.47
C GLY A 83 3.69 -3.66 -3.80
N TYR A 84 3.37 -4.79 -3.19
CA TYR A 84 2.13 -4.97 -2.42
C TYR A 84 2.41 -5.60 -1.06
N VAL A 85 1.96 -4.93 -0.01
CA VAL A 85 2.00 -5.38 1.38
C VAL A 85 0.56 -5.70 1.80
N PRO A 86 0.19 -6.97 1.94
CA PRO A 86 -1.17 -7.37 2.34
C PRO A 86 -1.38 -7.20 3.85
N GLU A 87 -2.63 -7.06 4.27
CA GLU A 87 -3.08 -7.02 5.67
C GLU A 87 -2.61 -8.25 6.48
N ASP A 88 -2.66 -9.45 5.87
CA ASP A 88 -2.28 -10.73 6.50
C ASP A 88 -0.76 -10.99 6.54
N ARG A 89 0.06 -9.97 6.22
CA ARG A 89 1.53 -9.93 6.30
C ARG A 89 2.25 -10.90 5.37
N ARG A 90 1.85 -12.17 5.31
CA ARG A 90 2.41 -13.25 4.45
C ARG A 90 3.92 -13.38 4.53
N ILE A 91 4.45 -13.39 5.76
CA ILE A 91 5.86 -13.68 5.98
C ILE A 91 6.16 -15.16 5.73
N PHE A 92 7.40 -15.48 5.40
CA PHE A 92 7.90 -16.86 5.38
C PHE A 92 8.40 -17.21 6.79
N GLY A 93 7.52 -17.80 7.61
CA GLY A 93 7.76 -18.00 9.04
C GLY A 93 8.98 -18.87 9.38
N ASP A 94 9.29 -19.84 8.53
CA ASP A 94 10.44 -20.74 8.71
C ASP A 94 11.78 -20.12 8.26
N LEU A 95 11.72 -19.06 7.46
CA LEU A 95 12.89 -18.30 7.03
C LEU A 95 13.28 -17.26 8.07
N THR A 96 14.57 -16.98 8.16
CA THR A 96 15.11 -15.86 8.96
C THR A 96 14.69 -14.50 8.37
N VAL A 97 14.88 -13.44 9.15
CA VAL A 97 14.68 -12.06 8.67
C VAL A 97 15.50 -11.81 7.40
N MET A 98 16.79 -12.15 7.39
CA MET A 98 17.67 -11.96 6.23
C MET A 98 17.15 -12.74 5.00
N GLU A 99 16.79 -14.01 5.17
CA GLU A 99 16.28 -14.84 4.08
C GLU A 99 14.94 -14.29 3.53
N ASN A 100 14.04 -13.79 4.41
CA ASN A 100 12.83 -13.10 3.96
C ASN A 100 13.15 -11.90 3.06
N LEU A 101 14.16 -11.08 3.42
CA LEU A 101 14.59 -9.95 2.59
C LEU A 101 15.12 -10.44 1.23
N GLU A 102 15.98 -11.48 1.23
CA GLU A 102 16.54 -12.02 0.00
C GLU A 102 15.48 -12.58 -0.96
N VAL A 103 14.41 -13.21 -0.47
CA VAL A 103 13.28 -13.65 -1.30
C VAL A 103 12.62 -12.48 -2.03
N GLY A 104 12.59 -11.30 -1.43
CA GLY A 104 12.02 -10.09 -2.05
C GLY A 104 12.93 -9.42 -3.08
N ARG A 105 14.22 -9.79 -3.15
CA ARG A 105 15.23 -9.09 -3.95
C ARG A 105 14.89 -9.08 -5.44
N GLN A 106 14.90 -7.90 -6.03
CA GLN A 106 14.84 -7.67 -7.48
C GLN A 106 16.02 -6.77 -7.91
N PRO A 107 16.37 -6.77 -9.19
CA PRO A 107 17.35 -5.83 -9.74
C PRO A 107 16.97 -4.37 -9.43
N GLU A 108 17.99 -3.52 -9.30
CA GLU A 108 17.80 -2.08 -9.19
C GLU A 108 17.05 -1.52 -10.41
N ARG A 109 16.28 -0.45 -10.17
CA ARG A 109 15.54 0.26 -11.20
C ARG A 109 16.07 1.67 -11.36
N ALA A 110 16.15 2.13 -12.59
CA ALA A 110 16.46 3.53 -12.85
C ALA A 110 15.38 4.45 -12.24
N GLY A 111 15.82 5.51 -11.58
CA GLY A 111 14.94 6.50 -10.98
C GLY A 111 14.30 6.10 -9.65
N THR A 112 14.66 4.96 -9.08
CA THR A 112 14.24 4.57 -7.72
C THR A 112 15.45 4.38 -6.81
N PRO A 113 15.29 4.61 -5.49
CA PRO A 113 16.33 4.26 -4.54
C PRO A 113 16.62 2.76 -4.58
N ALA A 114 17.91 2.39 -4.57
CA ALA A 114 18.29 1.00 -4.40
C ALA A 114 18.04 0.58 -2.94
N TRP A 115 17.18 -0.40 -2.74
CA TRP A 115 16.90 -0.96 -1.42
C TRP A 115 17.80 -2.18 -1.19
N THR A 116 18.72 -2.03 -0.23
CA THR A 116 19.64 -3.11 0.22
C THR A 116 19.29 -3.52 1.65
N PRO A 117 19.69 -4.73 2.11
CA PRO A 117 19.51 -5.12 3.50
C PRO A 117 20.10 -4.12 4.47
N GLU A 118 21.28 -3.55 4.19
CA GLU A 118 21.97 -2.57 5.05
C GLU A 118 21.12 -1.31 5.19
N ARG A 119 20.57 -0.80 4.10
CA ARG A 119 19.70 0.38 4.10
C ARG A 119 18.41 0.11 4.87
N LEU A 120 17.80 -1.06 4.64
CA LEU A 120 16.58 -1.48 5.34
C LEU A 120 16.83 -1.66 6.84
N PHE A 121 17.96 -2.22 7.23
CA PHE A 121 18.33 -2.33 8.65
C PHE A 121 18.60 -0.97 9.30
N GLY A 122 19.03 0.03 8.54
CA GLY A 122 19.10 1.42 9.02
C GLY A 122 17.72 2.01 9.26
N MET A 123 16.72 1.69 8.41
CA MET A 123 15.35 2.15 8.55
C MET A 123 14.55 1.36 9.60
N PHE A 124 14.86 0.06 9.77
CA PHE A 124 14.20 -0.86 10.69
C PHE A 124 15.23 -1.44 11.69
N PRO A 125 15.68 -0.68 12.70
CA PRO A 125 16.73 -1.14 13.63
C PRO A 125 16.36 -2.45 14.35
N ASN A 126 15.08 -2.63 14.69
CA ASN A 126 14.60 -3.86 15.33
C ASN A 126 14.83 -5.09 14.46
N LEU A 127 14.70 -4.98 13.13
CA LEU A 127 15.00 -6.09 12.21
C LEU A 127 16.51 -6.36 12.14
N ALA A 128 17.32 -5.31 12.27
CA ALA A 128 18.78 -5.45 12.29
C ALA A 128 19.31 -6.32 13.45
N GLU A 129 18.64 -6.23 14.62
CA GLU A 129 18.97 -7.02 15.80
C GLU A 129 18.54 -8.50 15.68
N MET A 130 17.63 -8.78 14.73
CA MET A 130 16.99 -10.10 14.58
C MET A 130 17.32 -10.79 13.25
N ARG A 131 18.42 -10.45 12.58
CA ARG A 131 18.75 -10.90 11.21
C ARG A 131 18.67 -12.41 11.02
N THR A 132 19.06 -13.19 12.03
CA THR A 132 19.09 -14.65 12.00
C THR A 132 17.90 -15.30 12.70
N ARG A 133 16.96 -14.50 13.25
CA ARG A 133 15.77 -15.03 13.91
C ARG A 133 14.77 -15.53 12.87
N PRO A 134 14.18 -16.73 13.02
CA PRO A 134 13.04 -17.18 12.23
C PRO A 134 11.87 -16.20 12.36
N ALA A 135 11.31 -15.77 11.23
CA ALA A 135 10.30 -14.73 11.19
C ALA A 135 8.99 -15.14 11.89
N GLY A 136 8.67 -16.42 11.95
CA GLY A 136 7.53 -16.94 12.71
C GLY A 136 7.62 -16.74 14.23
N ARG A 137 8.81 -16.41 14.77
CA ARG A 137 9.03 -16.12 16.19
C ARG A 137 9.02 -14.63 16.53
N MET A 138 8.66 -13.80 15.56
CA MET A 138 8.55 -12.35 15.72
C MET A 138 7.15 -11.95 16.17
N SER A 139 7.04 -10.80 16.86
CA SER A 139 5.75 -10.18 17.16
C SER A 139 5.02 -9.76 15.88
N GLY A 140 3.70 -9.55 15.96
CA GLY A 140 2.92 -9.11 14.82
C GLY A 140 3.40 -7.79 14.20
N GLY A 141 3.85 -6.83 15.03
CA GLY A 141 4.41 -5.57 14.53
C GLY A 141 5.74 -5.75 13.81
N GLU A 142 6.64 -6.58 14.35
CA GLU A 142 7.91 -6.91 13.71
C GLU A 142 7.70 -7.64 12.37
N GLN A 143 6.71 -8.55 12.31
CA GLN A 143 6.32 -9.22 11.07
C GLN A 143 5.79 -8.24 10.02
N GLN A 144 5.00 -7.24 10.44
CA GLN A 144 4.51 -6.19 9.56
C GLN A 144 5.67 -5.37 8.98
N MET A 145 6.61 -4.94 9.83
CA MET A 145 7.82 -4.22 9.39
C MET A 145 8.66 -5.08 8.43
N LEU A 146 8.81 -6.37 8.71
CA LEU A 146 9.53 -7.30 7.83
C LEU A 146 8.84 -7.44 6.47
N THR A 147 7.50 -7.46 6.43
CA THR A 147 6.76 -7.54 5.16
C THR A 147 6.98 -6.29 4.31
N VAL A 148 6.95 -5.10 4.93
CA VAL A 148 7.29 -3.85 4.24
C VAL A 148 8.73 -3.90 3.73
N ALA A 149 9.68 -4.23 4.58
CA ALA A 149 11.10 -4.30 4.23
C ALA A 149 11.38 -5.30 3.09
N ARG A 150 10.78 -6.49 3.13
CA ARG A 150 10.85 -7.49 2.06
C ARG A 150 10.28 -6.96 0.74
N THR A 151 9.17 -6.24 0.78
CA THR A 151 8.56 -5.67 -0.41
C THR A 151 9.44 -4.58 -1.02
N LEU A 152 10.09 -3.77 -0.19
CA LEU A 152 11.06 -2.75 -0.63
C LEU A 152 12.28 -3.35 -1.32
N MET A 153 12.74 -4.57 -0.93
CA MET A 153 13.80 -5.29 -1.64
C MET A 153 13.46 -5.54 -3.14
N GLY A 154 12.18 -5.44 -3.50
CA GLY A 154 11.71 -5.47 -4.89
C GLY A 154 12.00 -4.19 -5.69
N ASN A 155 12.59 -3.18 -5.07
CA ASN A 155 12.84 -1.85 -5.65
C ASN A 155 11.59 -1.26 -6.33
N PRO A 156 10.44 -1.16 -5.62
CA PRO A 156 9.20 -0.68 -6.22
C PRO A 156 9.25 0.83 -6.50
N LYS A 157 8.50 1.26 -7.52
CA LYS A 157 8.18 2.67 -7.79
C LYS A 157 6.88 3.09 -7.09
N VAL A 158 5.96 2.15 -7.00
CA VAL A 158 4.69 2.30 -6.29
C VAL A 158 4.58 1.22 -5.23
N LEU A 159 4.26 1.60 -4.01
CA LEU A 159 4.00 0.70 -2.90
C LEU A 159 2.51 0.73 -2.53
N LEU A 160 1.86 -0.42 -2.61
CA LEU A 160 0.50 -0.62 -2.13
C LEU A 160 0.55 -1.18 -0.71
N LEU A 161 -0.10 -0.50 0.25
CA LEU A 161 -0.18 -0.92 1.65
C LEU A 161 -1.64 -1.18 2.04
N ASP A 162 -1.95 -2.40 2.42
CA ASP A 162 -3.31 -2.81 2.78
C ASP A 162 -3.47 -2.84 4.30
N GLU A 163 -4.17 -1.85 4.85
CA GLU A 163 -4.45 -1.62 6.28
C GLU A 163 -3.20 -1.78 7.18
N PRO A 164 -2.12 -1.01 6.92
CA PRO A 164 -0.83 -1.21 7.57
C PRO A 164 -0.83 -0.96 9.07
N SER A 165 -1.82 -0.24 9.62
CA SER A 165 -1.94 0.06 11.06
C SER A 165 -2.80 -0.94 11.83
N GLU A 166 -3.55 -1.84 11.12
CA GLU A 166 -4.54 -2.69 11.76
C GLU A 166 -3.93 -3.74 12.68
N GLY A 167 -4.53 -3.87 13.87
CA GLY A 167 -4.11 -4.88 14.88
C GLY A 167 -2.71 -4.68 15.43
N LEU A 168 -2.14 -3.49 15.30
CA LEU A 168 -0.84 -3.13 15.85
C LEU A 168 -0.96 -2.37 17.18
N ALA A 169 0.04 -2.54 18.07
CA ALA A 169 0.16 -1.72 19.26
C ALA A 169 0.45 -0.24 18.88
N PRO A 170 -0.02 0.75 19.68
CA PRO A 170 0.15 2.17 19.34
C PRO A 170 1.58 2.56 18.99
N VAL A 171 2.56 2.09 19.73
CA VAL A 171 4.00 2.38 19.47
C VAL A 171 4.45 1.86 18.08
N ILE A 172 3.89 0.76 17.61
CA ILE A 172 4.20 0.20 16.29
C ILE A 172 3.47 0.99 15.19
N VAL A 173 2.26 1.47 15.47
CA VAL A 173 1.52 2.38 14.56
C VAL A 173 2.33 3.66 14.33
N ASP A 174 2.89 4.25 15.39
CA ASP A 174 3.75 5.44 15.29
C ASP A 174 5.02 5.15 14.47
N GLN A 175 5.66 3.99 14.69
CA GLN A 175 6.80 3.55 13.90
C GLN A 175 6.45 3.34 12.42
N MET A 176 5.28 2.77 12.12
CA MET A 176 4.79 2.61 10.76
C MET A 176 4.54 3.96 10.10
N ALA A 177 3.95 4.92 10.81
CA ALA A 177 3.75 6.27 10.30
C ALA A 177 5.09 6.94 9.95
N ALA A 178 6.07 6.89 10.86
CA ALA A 178 7.41 7.40 10.63
C ALA A 178 8.10 6.72 9.43
N THR A 179 7.90 5.41 9.27
CA THR A 179 8.41 4.65 8.13
C THR A 179 7.82 5.13 6.82
N ILE A 180 6.49 5.29 6.74
CA ILE A 180 5.82 5.77 5.51
C ILE A 180 6.29 7.18 5.16
N GLN A 181 6.43 8.07 6.15
CA GLN A 181 6.96 9.41 5.94
C GLN A 181 8.41 9.39 5.41
N ALA A 182 9.26 8.52 5.95
CA ALA A 182 10.63 8.34 5.47
C ALA A 182 10.67 7.81 4.03
N LEU A 183 9.83 6.83 3.69
CA LEU A 183 9.70 6.29 2.33
C LEU A 183 9.24 7.36 1.33
N LYS A 184 8.27 8.19 1.74
CA LYS A 184 7.82 9.34 0.94
C LYS A 184 8.96 10.34 0.71
N ALA A 185 9.74 10.66 1.75
CA ALA A 185 10.89 11.58 1.64
C ALA A 185 11.98 11.06 0.68
N GLU A 186 12.06 9.73 0.48
CA GLU A 186 12.90 9.06 -0.51
C GLU A 186 12.30 9.06 -1.93
N GLY A 187 11.12 9.66 -2.12
CA GLY A 187 10.44 9.77 -3.42
C GLY A 187 9.56 8.57 -3.78
N LEU A 188 9.27 7.66 -2.85
CA LEU A 188 8.39 6.52 -3.12
C LEU A 188 6.93 6.97 -3.17
N SER A 189 6.21 6.58 -4.22
CA SER A 189 4.77 6.81 -4.35
C SER A 189 4.00 5.71 -3.63
N ILE A 190 3.02 6.07 -2.79
CA ILE A 190 2.34 5.11 -1.92
C ILE A 190 0.83 5.25 -2.05
N LEU A 191 0.15 4.14 -2.32
CA LEU A 191 -1.30 4.03 -2.19
C LEU A 191 -1.59 3.11 -1.00
N LEU A 192 -2.28 3.62 0.01
CA LEU A 192 -2.64 2.81 1.17
C LEU A 192 -4.15 2.72 1.35
N SER A 193 -4.64 1.62 1.91
CA SER A 193 -6.00 1.49 2.42
C SER A 193 -5.99 1.64 3.92
N GLU A 194 -6.97 2.35 4.48
CA GLU A 194 -7.08 2.56 5.93
C GLU A 194 -8.52 2.80 6.40
N GLN A 195 -8.76 2.53 7.67
CA GLN A 195 -9.94 2.95 8.40
C GLN A 195 -9.58 3.98 9.47
N ASN A 196 -8.36 3.93 9.99
CA ASN A 196 -7.86 4.81 11.02
C ASN A 196 -7.55 6.20 10.43
N LEU A 197 -8.51 7.13 10.59
CA LEU A 197 -8.36 8.49 10.07
C LEU A 197 -7.16 9.21 10.69
N HIS A 198 -6.84 8.97 11.97
CA HIS A 198 -5.71 9.60 12.64
C HIS A 198 -4.38 9.19 11.98
N PHE A 199 -4.20 7.88 11.78
CA PHE A 199 -3.03 7.35 11.08
C PHE A 199 -2.96 7.88 9.63
N ALA A 200 -4.08 7.81 8.89
CA ALA A 200 -4.16 8.31 7.52
C ALA A 200 -3.75 9.78 7.41
N THR A 201 -4.23 10.62 8.35
CA THR A 201 -3.90 12.06 8.39
C THR A 201 -2.40 12.30 8.63
N ALA A 202 -1.77 11.45 9.43
CA ALA A 202 -0.35 11.59 9.74
C ALA A 202 0.57 11.26 8.54
N VAL A 203 0.12 10.45 7.58
CA VAL A 203 1.01 9.91 6.53
C VAL A 203 0.65 10.31 5.10
N SER A 204 -0.59 10.76 4.84
CA SER A 204 -1.12 10.94 3.48
C SER A 204 -1.22 12.41 3.08
N ASP A 205 -1.10 12.67 1.78
CA ASP A 205 -1.31 13.99 1.17
C ASP A 205 -2.77 14.18 0.77
N ARG A 206 -3.37 13.12 0.22
CA ARG A 206 -4.70 13.16 -0.37
C ARG A 206 -5.48 11.89 -0.01
N ALA A 207 -6.79 12.04 0.12
CA ALA A 207 -7.70 10.95 0.43
C ALA A 207 -8.75 10.74 -0.65
N HIS A 208 -9.06 9.48 -0.89
CA HIS A 208 -10.28 9.03 -1.54
C HIS A 208 -11.14 8.27 -0.54
N ILE A 209 -12.37 8.70 -0.30
CA ILE A 209 -13.30 7.92 0.53
C ILE A 209 -14.05 6.95 -0.37
N VAL A 210 -13.90 5.67 -0.03
CA VAL A 210 -14.56 4.56 -0.73
C VAL A 210 -15.79 4.11 0.06
N GLU A 211 -16.93 4.05 -0.62
CA GLU A 211 -18.16 3.47 -0.08
C GLU A 211 -18.83 2.61 -1.15
N LYS A 212 -19.15 1.36 -0.81
CA LYS A 212 -19.84 0.40 -1.70
C LYS A 212 -19.17 0.32 -3.08
N GLY A 213 -17.84 0.27 -3.10
CA GLY A 213 -17.03 0.12 -4.31
C GLY A 213 -16.95 1.35 -5.20
N ARG A 214 -17.33 2.54 -4.71
CA ARG A 214 -17.25 3.82 -5.43
C ARG A 214 -16.49 4.85 -4.62
N ILE A 215 -15.79 5.76 -5.30
CA ILE A 215 -15.23 6.93 -4.64
C ILE A 215 -16.37 7.94 -4.43
N ARG A 216 -16.53 8.40 -3.17
CA ARG A 216 -17.52 9.39 -2.75
C ARG A 216 -16.94 10.76 -2.46
N TYR A 217 -15.65 10.79 -2.17
CA TYR A 217 -14.91 12.02 -1.92
C TYR A 217 -13.49 11.86 -2.43
N GLU A 218 -12.94 12.93 -2.94
CA GLU A 218 -11.54 13.08 -3.31
C GLU A 218 -11.06 14.46 -2.88
N GLY A 219 -9.95 14.55 -2.15
CA GLY A 219 -9.39 15.84 -1.72
C GLY A 219 -8.11 15.69 -0.93
N GLY A 220 -7.46 16.83 -0.68
CA GLY A 220 -6.31 16.90 0.24
C GLY A 220 -6.71 16.55 1.67
N MET A 221 -5.76 16.01 2.46
CA MET A 221 -6.01 15.65 3.86
C MET A 221 -6.44 16.86 4.70
N ASP A 222 -5.88 18.04 4.47
CA ASP A 222 -6.27 19.27 5.18
C ASP A 222 -7.73 19.66 4.89
N ALA A 223 -8.17 19.53 3.64
CA ALA A 223 -9.55 19.79 3.23
C ALA A 223 -10.50 18.79 3.89
N LEU A 224 -10.14 17.49 3.91
CA LEU A 224 -10.92 16.46 4.59
C LEU A 224 -10.97 16.70 6.11
N ALA A 225 -9.87 17.13 6.72
CA ALA A 225 -9.82 17.47 8.14
C ALA A 225 -10.75 18.63 8.51
N ALA A 226 -10.92 19.60 7.60
CA ALA A 226 -11.82 20.73 7.78
C ALA A 226 -13.30 20.39 7.52
N ASP A 227 -13.60 19.35 6.71
CA ASP A 227 -14.96 18.97 6.32
C ASP A 227 -15.60 17.97 7.30
N ALA A 228 -16.25 18.49 8.33
CA ALA A 228 -16.94 17.67 9.34
C ALA A 228 -18.14 16.89 8.76
N GLU A 229 -18.82 17.43 7.73
CA GLU A 229 -19.97 16.77 7.12
C GLU A 229 -19.56 15.50 6.39
N VAL A 230 -18.52 15.58 5.56
CA VAL A 230 -17.96 14.42 4.85
C VAL A 230 -17.46 13.36 5.84
N ARG A 231 -16.70 13.78 6.88
CA ARG A 231 -16.21 12.83 7.89
C ARG A 231 -17.34 12.11 8.62
N ASN A 232 -18.36 12.86 9.04
CA ASN A 232 -19.51 12.27 9.76
C ASN A 232 -20.34 11.35 8.87
N THR A 233 -20.47 11.69 7.58
CA THR A 233 -21.27 10.89 6.62
C THR A 233 -20.60 9.56 6.30
N TYR A 234 -19.29 9.54 6.10
CA TYR A 234 -18.61 8.38 5.50
C TYR A 234 -17.64 7.66 6.43
N LEU A 235 -17.09 8.31 7.45
CA LEU A 235 -16.01 7.78 8.29
C LEU A 235 -16.42 7.54 9.76
N THR A 236 -17.50 8.15 10.24
CA THR A 236 -17.98 7.93 11.63
C THR A 236 -18.85 6.67 11.70
N VAL A 237 -18.72 5.93 12.81
CA VAL A 237 -19.54 4.72 13.12
C VAL A 237 -20.85 5.12 13.75
#